data_3140d0d49c43baeabf5e0983ba51be05
#
_entry.id   3140d0d49c43baeabf5e0983ba51be05
#
_cell.length_a   1.000
_cell.length_b   1.000
_cell.length_c   1.000
_cell.angle_alpha   90.00
_cell.angle_beta   90.00
_cell.angle_gamma   90.00
#
_symmetry.space_group_name_H-M   'P 1'
#
loop_
_entity.id
_entity.type
_entity.pdbx_description
1 polymer ?
#
loop_
_entity_poly.entity_id
_entity_poly.type
_entity_poly.pdbx_seq_one_letter_code
_entity_poly.pdbx_strand_id
1 'polypeptide(L)'
;FLMCNIFEWLLHTHVMHRPITIKGLRPIYIRHTLNHHQFFSDSEMRFRDQGDWRVTVFPPYALVVFILMSAPGGVILGYLIAPNVGWLLMCTTTSMYLIYEFMHFCCHVDENWFVRYCPFVNTLRRHHTAHHNSRLMMEVNMNLTFPIADWMFGTSDLDRGLLGHLFNGYSTKHLKTDLRGRPKSPIEAAAHPIAAE
;
A
#
# COMPACT_ATOMS: atom_id res chain seq x y z
N PHE A 1 -15.78 3.29 0.64
CA PHE A 1 -14.56 3.10 -0.13
C PHE A 1 -13.56 4.24 0.09
N LEU A 2 -13.87 5.48 -0.31
CA LEU A 2 -12.94 6.63 -0.19
C LEU A 2 -12.45 6.85 1.25
N MET A 3 -13.35 6.76 2.24
CA MET A 3 -12.99 6.88 3.66
C MET A 3 -12.00 5.79 4.10
N CYS A 4 -12.14 4.56 3.61
CA CYS A 4 -11.18 3.49 3.90
C CYS A 4 -9.81 3.81 3.31
N ASN A 5 -9.76 4.36 2.09
CA ASN A 5 -8.52 4.74 1.42
C ASN A 5 -7.80 5.90 2.15
N ILE A 6 -8.56 6.91 2.60
CA ILE A 6 -8.02 7.99 3.43
C ILE A 6 -7.53 7.44 4.78
N PHE A 7 -8.29 6.52 5.40
CA PHE A 7 -7.90 5.89 6.66
C PHE A 7 -6.61 5.07 6.51
N GLU A 8 -6.48 4.30 5.43
CA GLU A 8 -5.24 3.59 5.08
C GLU A 8 -4.05 4.56 5.01
N TRP A 9 -4.20 5.67 4.28
CA TRP A 9 -3.18 6.71 4.16
C TRP A 9 -2.79 7.30 5.53
N LEU A 10 -3.78 7.64 6.37
CA LEU A 10 -3.56 8.15 7.73
C LEU A 10 -2.83 7.14 8.61
N LEU A 11 -3.26 5.88 8.58
CA LEU A 11 -2.65 4.80 9.37
C LEU A 11 -1.21 4.56 8.91
N HIS A 12 -0.99 4.49 7.62
CA HIS A 12 0.33 4.26 7.04
C HIS A 12 1.28 5.40 7.39
N THR A 13 0.89 6.64 7.16
CA THR A 13 1.71 7.84 7.40
C THR A 13 2.00 8.05 8.88
N HIS A 14 1.01 7.91 9.76
CA HIS A 14 1.11 8.38 11.14
C HIS A 14 1.29 7.27 12.18
N VAL A 15 0.97 6.02 11.84
CA VAL A 15 1.07 4.89 12.77
C VAL A 15 2.14 3.89 12.32
N MET A 16 2.20 3.58 11.02
CA MET A 16 3.15 2.59 10.51
C MET A 16 4.56 3.15 10.36
N HIS A 17 4.71 4.42 9.93
CA HIS A 17 6.00 5.05 9.70
C HIS A 17 6.52 5.96 10.82
N ARG A 18 5.74 6.21 11.86
CA ARG A 18 6.18 7.06 12.98
C ARG A 18 6.23 6.29 14.27
N PRO A 19 7.30 6.44 15.08
CA PRO A 19 7.37 5.81 16.38
C PRO A 19 6.23 6.33 17.25
N ILE A 20 5.35 5.44 17.67
CA ILE A 20 4.17 5.77 18.46
C ILE A 20 4.31 5.26 19.89
N THR A 21 3.95 6.10 20.86
CA THR A 21 4.03 5.77 22.29
C THR A 21 2.84 4.99 22.79
N ILE A 22 1.73 4.97 22.05
CA ILE A 22 0.51 4.22 22.41
C ILE A 22 0.81 2.73 22.33
N LYS A 23 0.77 2.04 23.48
CA LYS A 23 1.16 0.62 23.61
C LYS A 23 0.43 -0.30 22.61
N GLY A 24 -0.87 -0.09 22.35
CA GLY A 24 -1.67 -0.89 21.42
C GLY A 24 -1.29 -0.69 19.93
N LEU A 25 -0.76 0.46 19.55
CA LEU A 25 -0.40 0.79 18.16
C LEU A 25 1.09 0.59 17.88
N ARG A 26 1.94 0.60 18.90
CA ARG A 26 3.38 0.40 18.75
C ARG A 26 3.78 -0.89 17.98
N PRO A 27 3.11 -2.04 18.17
CA PRO A 27 3.42 -3.24 17.40
C PRO A 27 3.26 -3.07 15.88
N ILE A 28 2.36 -2.18 15.45
CA ILE A 28 2.14 -1.90 14.03
C ILE A 28 3.38 -1.21 13.44
N TYR A 29 3.90 -0.17 14.11
CA TYR A 29 5.15 0.49 13.73
C TYR A 29 6.34 -0.47 13.70
N ILE A 30 6.52 -1.28 14.76
CA ILE A 30 7.63 -2.25 14.83
C ILE A 30 7.54 -3.23 13.66
N ARG A 31 6.35 -3.78 13.40
CA ARG A 31 6.16 -4.75 12.35
C ARG A 31 6.38 -4.15 10.96
N HIS A 32 5.84 -2.96 10.71
CA HIS A 32 5.92 -2.31 9.40
C HIS A 32 7.29 -1.68 9.18
N THR A 33 7.69 -0.71 9.98
CA THR A 33 8.92 0.06 9.70
C THR A 33 10.18 -0.69 10.12
N LEU A 34 10.20 -1.34 11.30
CA LEU A 34 11.43 -1.96 11.79
C LEU A 34 11.65 -3.40 11.28
N ASN A 35 10.58 -4.11 10.91
CA ASN A 35 10.74 -5.46 10.38
C ASN A 35 10.58 -5.47 8.85
N HIS A 36 9.44 -5.00 8.32
CA HIS A 36 9.11 -5.09 6.92
C HIS A 36 10.03 -4.22 6.04
N HIS A 37 10.18 -2.91 6.32
CA HIS A 37 11.07 -2.03 5.56
C HIS A 37 12.57 -2.30 5.74
N GLN A 38 12.96 -3.00 6.81
CA GLN A 38 14.35 -3.45 6.94
C GLN A 38 14.61 -4.79 6.22
N PHE A 39 13.57 -5.59 6.05
CA PHE A 39 13.65 -6.85 5.31
C PHE A 39 13.62 -6.64 3.80
N PHE A 40 12.73 -5.76 3.32
CA PHE A 40 12.60 -5.39 1.92
C PHE A 40 13.14 -3.98 1.68
N SER A 41 14.11 -3.85 0.79
CA SER A 41 14.56 -2.56 0.26
C SER A 41 14.01 -2.36 -1.15
N ASP A 42 14.07 -1.12 -1.66
CA ASP A 42 13.70 -0.80 -3.05
C ASP A 42 14.52 -1.60 -4.09
N SER A 43 15.71 -2.08 -3.70
CA SER A 43 16.55 -2.94 -4.53
C SER A 43 16.22 -4.43 -4.42
N GLU A 44 15.55 -4.86 -3.34
CA GLU A 44 15.25 -6.25 -3.09
C GLU A 44 13.86 -6.42 -2.47
N MET A 45 12.87 -6.40 -3.34
CA MET A 45 11.44 -6.41 -2.99
C MET A 45 10.84 -7.82 -2.90
N ARG A 46 11.58 -8.87 -3.28
CA ARG A 46 11.02 -10.22 -3.43
C ARG A 46 11.21 -11.07 -2.19
N PHE A 47 10.30 -12.02 -2.02
CA PHE A 47 10.49 -13.12 -1.09
C PHE A 47 11.71 -13.94 -1.47
N ARG A 48 12.55 -14.28 -0.50
CA ARG A 48 13.73 -15.14 -0.68
C ARG A 48 13.38 -16.59 -0.37
N ASP A 49 12.55 -16.79 0.65
CA ASP A 49 12.12 -18.08 1.15
C ASP A 49 10.60 -18.20 1.24
N GLN A 50 10.10 -19.44 1.29
CA GLN A 50 8.65 -19.72 1.34
C GLN A 50 7.94 -19.14 2.57
N GLY A 51 8.68 -18.79 3.64
CA GLY A 51 8.11 -18.23 4.86
C GLY A 51 7.99 -16.70 4.88
N ASP A 52 8.63 -16.01 3.94
CA ASP A 52 8.84 -14.55 3.99
C ASP A 52 7.56 -13.74 3.80
N TRP A 53 6.53 -14.32 3.20
CA TRP A 53 5.21 -13.69 3.12
C TRP A 53 4.67 -13.24 4.50
N ARG A 54 5.12 -13.90 5.58
CA ARG A 54 4.74 -13.55 6.95
C ARG A 54 5.28 -12.20 7.40
N VAL A 55 6.33 -11.69 6.75
CA VAL A 55 6.86 -10.35 7.01
C VAL A 55 5.97 -9.28 6.35
N THR A 56 5.31 -9.64 5.25
CA THR A 56 4.41 -8.75 4.49
C THR A 56 3.00 -8.72 5.09
N VAL A 57 2.38 -9.88 5.23
CA VAL A 57 0.97 -10.02 5.62
C VAL A 57 0.81 -9.90 7.14
N PHE A 58 -0.19 -9.18 7.60
CA PHE A 58 -0.49 -9.08 9.02
C PHE A 58 -0.90 -10.45 9.63
N PRO A 59 -0.70 -10.66 10.93
CA PRO A 59 -1.15 -11.89 11.57
C PRO A 59 -2.67 -12.11 11.41
N PRO A 60 -3.15 -13.36 11.29
CA PRO A 60 -4.58 -13.63 11.05
C PRO A 60 -5.55 -12.98 12.03
N TYR A 61 -5.13 -12.77 13.29
CA TYR A 61 -5.96 -12.09 14.27
C TYR A 61 -6.21 -10.61 13.93
N ALA A 62 -5.38 -9.98 13.09
CA ALA A 62 -5.56 -8.60 12.67
C ALA A 62 -6.88 -8.41 11.91
N LEU A 63 -7.30 -9.39 11.11
CA LEU A 63 -8.61 -9.37 10.46
C LEU A 63 -9.76 -9.29 11.49
N VAL A 64 -9.67 -10.09 12.56
CA VAL A 64 -10.68 -10.09 13.63
C VAL A 64 -10.70 -8.73 14.34
N VAL A 65 -9.52 -8.19 14.67
CA VAL A 65 -9.40 -6.86 15.27
C VAL A 65 -9.99 -5.79 14.36
N PHE A 66 -9.74 -5.86 13.06
CA PHE A 66 -10.26 -4.90 12.08
C PHE A 66 -11.79 -4.94 11.97
N ILE A 67 -12.37 -6.14 11.94
CA ILE A 67 -13.84 -6.34 11.99
C ILE A 67 -14.41 -5.76 13.28
N LEU A 68 -13.83 -6.07 14.44
CA LEU A 68 -14.29 -5.56 15.72
C LEU A 68 -14.19 -4.04 15.83
N MET A 69 -13.17 -3.43 15.24
CA MET A 69 -13.03 -1.96 15.18
C MET A 69 -14.09 -1.30 14.29
N SER A 70 -14.52 -1.95 13.23
CA SER A 70 -15.56 -1.44 12.33
C SER A 70 -16.98 -1.67 12.84
N ALA A 71 -17.19 -2.68 13.71
CA ALA A 71 -18.49 -3.08 14.20
C ALA A 71 -19.28 -1.97 14.91
N PRO A 72 -18.71 -1.15 15.82
CA PRO A 72 -19.44 -0.05 16.44
C PRO A 72 -20.02 0.93 15.41
N GLY A 73 -19.22 1.32 14.40
CA GLY A 73 -19.70 2.16 13.31
C GLY A 73 -20.82 1.51 12.50
N GLY A 74 -20.70 0.20 12.24
CA GLY A 74 -21.72 -0.59 11.57
C GLY A 74 -23.04 -0.63 12.35
N VAL A 75 -22.97 -0.87 13.67
CA VAL A 75 -24.14 -0.87 14.54
C VAL A 75 -24.80 0.51 14.58
N ILE A 76 -24.02 1.56 14.76
CA ILE A 76 -24.52 2.94 14.82
C ILE A 76 -25.23 3.31 13.52
N LEU A 77 -24.58 3.13 12.37
CA LEU A 77 -25.19 3.45 11.07
C LEU A 77 -26.37 2.53 10.74
N GLY A 78 -26.30 1.28 11.14
CA GLY A 78 -27.40 0.34 10.99
C GLY A 78 -28.64 0.75 11.78
N TYR A 79 -28.47 1.31 12.96
CA TYR A 79 -29.55 1.84 13.79
C TYR A 79 -30.06 3.21 13.30
N LEU A 80 -29.18 4.13 12.97
CA LEU A 80 -29.53 5.52 12.62
C LEU A 80 -30.11 5.67 11.20
N ILE A 81 -29.70 4.80 10.27
CA ILE A 81 -30.10 4.91 8.85
C ILE A 81 -30.90 3.69 8.42
N ALA A 82 -30.27 2.52 8.35
CA ALA A 82 -30.89 1.25 8.04
C ALA A 82 -29.90 0.09 8.30
N PRO A 83 -30.38 -1.11 8.69
CA PRO A 83 -29.50 -2.27 8.95
C PRO A 83 -28.55 -2.59 7.79
N ASN A 84 -29.00 -2.46 6.54
CA ASN A 84 -28.19 -2.71 5.36
C ASN A 84 -27.00 -1.74 5.24
N VAL A 85 -27.12 -0.49 5.70
CA VAL A 85 -26.03 0.48 5.71
C VAL A 85 -24.92 0.05 6.67
N GLY A 86 -25.31 -0.44 7.84
CA GLY A 86 -24.37 -0.99 8.82
C GLY A 86 -23.59 -2.20 8.26
N TRP A 87 -24.30 -3.15 7.68
CA TRP A 87 -23.67 -4.31 7.02
C TRP A 87 -22.78 -3.89 5.85
N LEU A 88 -23.21 -2.95 5.05
CA LEU A 88 -22.42 -2.44 3.93
C LEU A 88 -21.11 -1.80 4.41
N LEU A 89 -21.12 -1.02 5.50
CA LEU A 89 -19.89 -0.47 6.08
C LEU A 89 -18.95 -1.62 6.49
N MET A 90 -19.43 -2.60 7.24
CA MET A 90 -18.61 -3.72 7.72
C MET A 90 -18.03 -4.55 6.54
N CYS A 91 -18.85 -4.86 5.56
CA CYS A 91 -18.39 -5.59 4.36
C CYS A 91 -17.35 -4.78 3.58
N THR A 92 -17.57 -3.47 3.41
CA THR A 92 -16.64 -2.60 2.67
C THR A 92 -15.30 -2.50 3.40
N THR A 93 -15.28 -2.24 4.71
CA THR A 93 -14.06 -2.13 5.50
C THR A 93 -13.28 -3.44 5.52
N THR A 94 -13.96 -4.57 5.71
CA THR A 94 -13.34 -5.90 5.68
C THR A 94 -12.76 -6.22 4.30
N SER A 95 -13.50 -5.94 3.23
CA SER A 95 -13.02 -6.15 1.85
C SER A 95 -11.81 -5.29 1.55
N MET A 96 -11.79 -4.02 1.98
CA MET A 96 -10.65 -3.13 1.79
C MET A 96 -9.40 -3.63 2.53
N TYR A 97 -9.56 -4.18 3.74
CA TYR A 97 -8.46 -4.82 4.46
C TYR A 97 -7.91 -6.03 3.69
N LEU A 98 -8.77 -6.90 3.18
CA LEU A 98 -8.34 -8.06 2.38
C LEU A 98 -7.67 -7.65 1.06
N ILE A 99 -8.17 -6.61 0.41
CA ILE A 99 -7.55 -6.03 -0.78
C ILE A 99 -6.16 -5.48 -0.43
N TYR A 100 -6.01 -4.78 0.70
CA TYR A 100 -4.72 -4.29 1.19
C TYR A 100 -3.72 -5.45 1.33
N GLU A 101 -4.08 -6.51 2.04
CA GLU A 101 -3.21 -7.68 2.24
C GLU A 101 -2.83 -8.33 0.91
N PHE A 102 -3.81 -8.53 0.02
CA PHE A 102 -3.57 -9.11 -1.30
C PHE A 102 -2.66 -8.24 -2.16
N MET A 103 -2.91 -6.94 -2.23
CA MET A 103 -2.10 -6.02 -3.02
C MET A 103 -0.68 -5.90 -2.47
N HIS A 104 -0.54 -5.85 -1.14
CA HIS A 104 0.77 -5.83 -0.49
C HIS A 104 1.56 -7.11 -0.78
N PHE A 105 0.92 -8.27 -0.69
CA PHE A 105 1.51 -9.54 -1.11
C PHE A 105 1.97 -9.48 -2.58
N CYS A 106 1.15 -8.97 -3.51
CA CYS A 106 1.50 -8.82 -4.92
C CYS A 106 2.72 -7.92 -5.14
N CYS A 107 3.01 -6.99 -4.24
CA CYS A 107 4.19 -6.14 -4.35
C CYS A 107 5.50 -6.89 -4.10
N HIS A 108 5.46 -8.00 -3.36
CA HIS A 108 6.64 -8.74 -2.92
C HIS A 108 6.84 -10.13 -3.56
N VAL A 109 5.87 -10.62 -4.31
CA VAL A 109 6.04 -11.89 -5.05
C VAL A 109 7.01 -11.75 -6.21
N ASP A 110 7.57 -12.88 -6.64
CA ASP A 110 8.31 -12.96 -7.89
C ASP A 110 7.50 -12.43 -9.06
N GLU A 111 8.19 -11.85 -10.02
CA GLU A 111 7.54 -11.36 -11.22
C GLU A 111 6.91 -12.52 -11.99
N ASN A 112 5.63 -12.40 -12.25
CA ASN A 112 4.83 -13.35 -12.99
C ASN A 112 3.88 -12.60 -13.93
N TRP A 113 3.21 -13.34 -14.81
CA TRP A 113 2.30 -12.75 -15.79
C TRP A 113 1.25 -11.81 -15.14
N PHE A 114 0.66 -12.21 -14.02
CA PHE A 114 -0.40 -11.42 -13.37
C PHE A 114 0.14 -10.08 -12.86
N VAL A 115 1.19 -10.08 -12.03
CA VAL A 115 1.73 -8.84 -11.44
C VAL A 115 2.37 -7.93 -12.48
N ARG A 116 2.82 -8.50 -13.61
CA ARG A 116 3.43 -7.74 -14.70
C ARG A 116 2.40 -7.01 -15.57
N TYR A 117 1.33 -7.71 -15.94
CA TYR A 117 0.40 -7.22 -16.97
C TYR A 117 -0.95 -6.75 -16.44
N CYS A 118 -1.32 -7.05 -15.20
CA CYS A 118 -2.51 -6.48 -14.61
C CYS A 118 -2.30 -4.97 -14.40
N PRO A 119 -3.00 -4.09 -15.14
CA PRO A 119 -2.64 -2.67 -15.24
C PRO A 119 -2.63 -1.94 -13.91
N PHE A 120 -3.47 -2.37 -12.99
CA PHE A 120 -3.60 -1.77 -11.69
C PHE A 120 -2.54 -2.31 -10.71
N VAL A 121 -2.34 -3.62 -10.70
CA VAL A 121 -1.37 -4.29 -9.82
C VAL A 121 0.06 -3.86 -10.14
N ASN A 122 0.42 -3.75 -11.43
CA ASN A 122 1.76 -3.31 -11.82
C ASN A 122 2.03 -1.85 -11.43
N THR A 123 1.03 -0.98 -11.49
CA THR A 123 1.14 0.40 -11.02
C THR A 123 1.41 0.44 -9.51
N LEU A 124 0.65 -0.32 -8.74
CA LEU A 124 0.80 -0.36 -7.30
C LEU A 124 2.15 -0.97 -6.87
N ARG A 125 2.58 -2.03 -7.55
CA ARG A 125 3.90 -2.64 -7.34
C ARG A 125 5.03 -1.61 -7.53
N ARG A 126 4.95 -0.79 -8.56
CA ARG A 126 5.89 0.32 -8.80
C ARG A 126 5.81 1.37 -7.67
N HIS A 127 4.60 1.78 -7.27
CA HIS A 127 4.41 2.74 -6.18
C HIS A 127 5.04 2.23 -4.88
N HIS A 128 4.77 0.99 -4.52
CA HIS A 128 5.28 0.39 -3.31
C HIS A 128 6.81 0.20 -3.34
N THR A 129 7.38 -0.16 -4.49
CA THR A 129 8.84 -0.22 -4.65
C THR A 129 9.48 1.15 -4.43
N ALA A 130 8.91 2.23 -4.97
CA ALA A 130 9.40 3.58 -4.72
C ALA A 130 9.25 3.98 -3.24
N HIS A 131 8.18 3.54 -2.58
CA HIS A 131 7.97 3.74 -1.15
C HIS A 131 9.03 3.02 -0.28
N HIS A 132 9.51 1.86 -0.68
CA HIS A 132 10.60 1.13 0.02
C HIS A 132 11.98 1.80 -0.10
N ASN A 133 12.12 2.84 -0.91
CA ASN A 133 13.34 3.63 -0.91
C ASN A 133 13.46 4.41 0.41
N SER A 134 14.52 4.15 1.17
CA SER A 134 14.74 4.73 2.50
C SER A 134 14.72 6.26 2.54
N ARG A 135 14.95 6.93 1.40
CA ARG A 135 14.90 8.39 1.27
C ARG A 135 13.48 8.91 0.98
N LEU A 136 12.56 8.04 0.55
CA LEU A 136 11.23 8.39 0.10
C LEU A 136 10.12 7.82 0.99
N MET A 137 10.40 6.75 1.76
CA MET A 137 9.40 5.98 2.51
C MET A 137 8.59 6.81 3.52
N MET A 138 9.12 7.98 3.94
CA MET A 138 8.42 8.88 4.85
C MET A 138 7.59 9.95 4.15
N GLU A 139 7.70 10.07 2.83
CA GLU A 139 7.16 11.21 2.08
C GLU A 139 6.18 10.82 0.98
N VAL A 140 6.35 9.65 0.33
CA VAL A 140 5.58 9.31 -0.86
C VAL A 140 4.96 7.92 -0.84
N ASN A 141 3.87 7.79 -1.59
CA ASN A 141 3.19 6.53 -1.94
C ASN A 141 2.71 5.73 -0.72
N MET A 142 1.90 6.36 0.12
CA MET A 142 1.39 5.77 1.36
C MET A 142 0.22 4.80 1.15
N ASN A 143 -0.49 4.87 0.03
CA ASN A 143 -1.56 3.92 -0.27
C ASN A 143 -1.02 2.64 -0.93
N LEU A 144 -1.39 1.51 -0.35
CA LEU A 144 -1.12 0.16 -0.84
C LEU A 144 -2.31 -0.47 -1.57
N THR A 145 -3.48 0.18 -1.53
CA THR A 145 -4.65 -0.25 -2.30
C THR A 145 -4.80 0.61 -3.56
N PHE A 146 -5.45 1.75 -3.43
CA PHE A 146 -5.67 2.69 -4.52
C PHE A 146 -4.97 4.01 -4.18
N PRO A 147 -4.07 4.56 -4.99
CA PRO A 147 -3.31 5.77 -4.67
C PRO A 147 -4.16 7.05 -4.77
N ILE A 148 -5.41 6.99 -4.27
CA ILE A 148 -6.36 8.10 -4.33
C ILE A 148 -6.03 9.16 -3.29
N ALA A 149 -5.77 8.74 -2.03
CA ALA A 149 -5.39 9.69 -1.00
C ALA A 149 -3.98 10.26 -1.27
N ASP A 150 -3.05 9.47 -1.81
CA ASP A 150 -1.76 10.01 -2.25
C ASP A 150 -1.92 11.09 -3.32
N TRP A 151 -2.82 10.88 -4.28
CA TRP A 151 -3.14 11.92 -5.27
C TRP A 151 -3.80 13.15 -4.62
N MET A 152 -4.76 12.95 -3.72
CA MET A 152 -5.50 14.03 -3.06
C MET A 152 -4.61 14.89 -2.17
N PHE A 153 -3.68 14.27 -1.43
CA PHE A 153 -2.79 14.95 -0.48
C PHE A 153 -1.41 15.29 -1.06
N GLY A 154 -1.19 15.00 -2.35
CA GLY A 154 0.06 15.32 -3.03
C GLY A 154 1.26 14.47 -2.60
N THR A 155 1.04 13.36 -1.90
CA THR A 155 2.08 12.42 -1.43
C THR A 155 2.42 11.34 -2.45
N SER A 156 1.88 11.38 -3.67
CA SER A 156 2.35 10.53 -4.76
C SER A 156 3.68 11.03 -5.33
N ASP A 157 4.53 10.11 -5.76
CA ASP A 157 5.76 10.42 -6.51
C ASP A 157 5.50 10.82 -7.98
N LEU A 158 4.25 10.71 -8.46
CA LEU A 158 3.85 11.05 -9.82
C LEU A 158 3.23 12.44 -9.91
N ASP A 159 3.52 13.12 -11.01
CA ASP A 159 2.84 14.34 -11.46
C ASP A 159 1.84 13.99 -12.57
N ARG A 160 0.66 13.50 -12.17
CA ARG A 160 -0.42 13.06 -13.07
C ARG A 160 -1.79 13.30 -12.42
N GLY A 161 -2.85 13.27 -13.23
CA GLY A 161 -4.23 13.20 -12.74
C GLY A 161 -4.56 11.82 -12.18
N LEU A 162 -5.71 11.68 -11.50
CA LEU A 162 -6.13 10.46 -10.79
C LEU A 162 -6.03 9.17 -11.64
N LEU A 163 -6.54 9.18 -12.87
CA LEU A 163 -6.44 8.01 -13.75
C LEU A 163 -4.99 7.64 -14.07
N GLY A 164 -4.12 8.65 -14.17
CA GLY A 164 -2.71 8.40 -14.35
C GLY A 164 -2.04 7.77 -13.13
N HIS A 165 -2.50 8.07 -11.92
CA HIS A 165 -2.03 7.42 -10.70
C HIS A 165 -2.49 5.95 -10.63
N LEU A 166 -3.71 5.66 -11.07
CA LEU A 166 -4.25 4.30 -11.06
C LEU A 166 -3.63 3.39 -12.13
N PHE A 167 -3.25 3.95 -13.29
CA PHE A 167 -2.85 3.18 -14.47
C PHE A 167 -1.51 3.62 -15.06
N ASN A 168 -0.54 3.96 -14.22
CA ASN A 168 0.79 4.36 -14.67
C ASN A 168 1.67 3.18 -15.12
N GLY A 169 1.39 1.98 -14.65
CA GLY A 169 2.27 0.83 -14.83
C GLY A 169 3.67 1.10 -14.24
N TYR A 170 4.70 0.60 -14.89
CA TYR A 170 6.10 0.83 -14.52
C TYR A 170 6.70 2.11 -15.13
N SER A 171 5.89 2.97 -15.73
CA SER A 171 6.40 4.18 -16.38
C SER A 171 7.01 5.17 -15.37
N THR A 172 8.20 5.66 -15.67
CA THR A 172 8.91 6.71 -14.91
C THR A 172 8.78 8.10 -15.54
N LYS A 173 8.07 8.19 -16.68
CA LYS A 173 7.95 9.44 -17.47
C LYS A 173 7.35 10.59 -16.67
N HIS A 174 6.46 10.28 -15.74
CA HIS A 174 5.69 11.27 -14.98
C HIS A 174 6.15 11.40 -13.52
N LEU A 175 7.36 10.96 -13.19
CA LEU A 175 7.93 11.22 -11.87
C LEU A 175 8.05 12.73 -11.63
N LYS A 176 7.80 13.18 -10.42
CA LYS A 176 8.01 14.57 -10.01
C LYS A 176 9.44 14.99 -10.26
N THR A 177 9.64 16.26 -10.62
CA THR A 177 10.95 16.77 -11.07
C THR A 177 12.04 16.66 -10.00
N ASP A 178 11.68 16.87 -8.75
CA ASP A 178 12.57 16.74 -7.59
C ASP A 178 13.03 15.30 -7.32
N LEU A 179 12.29 14.32 -7.84
CA LEU A 179 12.58 12.89 -7.71
C LEU A 179 13.34 12.31 -8.93
N ARG A 180 13.35 13.00 -10.07
CA ARG A 180 13.93 12.50 -11.33
C ARG A 180 15.44 12.27 -11.27
N GLY A 181 16.16 12.96 -10.42
CA GLY A 181 17.60 12.78 -10.22
C GLY A 181 17.97 11.68 -9.22
N ARG A 182 17.00 11.01 -8.60
CA ARG A 182 17.24 9.95 -7.63
C ARG A 182 17.53 8.62 -8.35
N PRO A 183 18.42 7.76 -7.85
CA PRO A 183 18.73 6.47 -8.48
C PRO A 183 17.45 5.65 -8.67
N LYS A 184 17.29 5.09 -9.86
CA LYS A 184 16.19 4.15 -10.14
C LYS A 184 16.35 2.91 -9.28
N SER A 185 15.24 2.38 -8.75
CA SER A 185 15.31 1.07 -8.13
C SER A 185 15.67 0.00 -9.18
N PRO A 186 16.34 -1.08 -8.82
CA PRO A 186 16.66 -2.18 -9.74
C PRO A 186 15.44 -2.79 -10.43
N ILE A 187 14.26 -2.74 -9.81
CA ILE A 187 13.01 -3.19 -10.43
C ILE A 187 12.60 -2.25 -11.58
N GLU A 188 12.76 -0.94 -11.41
CA GLU A 188 12.54 0.02 -12.51
C GLU A 188 13.60 -0.14 -13.63
N ALA A 189 14.83 -0.50 -13.26
CA ALA A 189 15.87 -0.80 -14.23
C ALA A 189 15.61 -2.13 -14.97
N ALA A 190 15.10 -3.14 -14.28
CA ALA A 190 14.77 -4.45 -14.86
C ALA A 190 13.46 -4.44 -15.67
N ALA A 191 12.55 -3.50 -15.44
CA ALA A 191 11.32 -3.37 -16.21
C ALA A 191 11.52 -2.82 -17.63
N HIS A 192 12.73 -2.38 -17.98
CA HIS A 192 13.09 -1.80 -19.29
C HIS A 192 14.13 -2.56 -20.12
N PRO A 193 14.25 -3.90 -20.11
CA PRO A 193 15.16 -4.57 -21.04
C PRO A 193 14.58 -4.75 -22.45
N ILE A 194 13.35 -4.28 -22.77
CA ILE A 194 12.67 -4.57 -24.05
C ILE A 194 12.45 -3.30 -24.91
N ALA A 195 13.16 -2.23 -24.65
CA ALA A 195 13.09 -1.02 -25.49
C ALA A 195 14.42 -0.64 -26.12
N ALA A 196 15.25 -1.63 -26.46
CA ALA A 196 16.49 -1.46 -27.21
C ALA A 196 16.68 -2.62 -28.19
N GLU A 197 15.78 -2.72 -29.18
CA GLU A 197 16.04 -3.28 -30.53
C GLU A 197 15.07 -2.65 -31.52
#